data_c641072f33f3c7092d4000c47e4a920b
#
_entry.id   c641072f33f3c7092d4000c47e4a920b
#
_cell.length_a   1.000
_cell.length_b   1.000
_cell.length_c   1.000
_cell.angle_alpha   90.00
_cell.angle_beta   90.00
_cell.angle_gamma   90.00
#
_symmetry.space_group_name_H-M   'P 1'
#
loop_
_entity.id
_entity.type
_entity.pdbx_description
1 polymer ?
#
loop_
_entity_poly.entity_id
_entity_poly.type
_entity_poly.pdbx_seq_one_letter_code
_entity_poly.pdbx_strand_id
1 'polypeptide(L)'
;MTNLSFHEKSAIGTLIALWFIGIFYFHSVWDLWQAGMLHPASMTGLATGLTILLVIVLIGYHITIAVTARPQVDDERDRLIAWRAGNIGGVVLGVAVIGVVVQIVLGGFFGQAFADSPMLIANALIAAVFIAAIASTSSRPTMRPKSPS
;
A
#
# COMPACT_ATOMS: atom_id res chain seq x y z
N MET A 1 29.29 2.28 -5.58
CA MET A 1 27.91 2.80 -5.70
C MET A 1 27.07 1.69 -6.31
N THR A 2 26.13 1.12 -5.59
CA THR A 2 25.26 0.04 -6.06
C THR A 2 24.35 0.57 -7.17
N ASN A 3 24.59 0.11 -8.40
CA ASN A 3 23.73 0.41 -9.55
C ASN A 3 22.42 -0.38 -9.39
N LEU A 4 21.47 0.17 -8.64
CA LEU A 4 20.12 -0.37 -8.53
C LEU A 4 19.45 -0.34 -9.90
N SER A 5 18.76 -1.43 -10.25
CA SER A 5 17.95 -1.50 -11.48
C SER A 5 16.78 -0.52 -11.43
N PHE A 6 16.20 -0.21 -12.58
CA PHE A 6 15.00 0.63 -12.67
C PHE A 6 13.87 0.09 -11.78
N HIS A 7 13.63 -1.22 -11.84
CA HIS A 7 12.58 -1.88 -11.06
C HIS A 7 12.83 -1.83 -9.55
N GLU A 8 14.07 -1.94 -9.10
CA GLU A 8 14.43 -1.81 -7.69
C GLU A 8 14.22 -0.37 -7.19
N LYS A 9 14.65 0.63 -7.96
CA LYS A 9 14.41 2.05 -7.62
C LYS A 9 12.92 2.34 -7.54
N SER A 10 12.15 1.89 -8.54
CA SER A 10 10.69 2.04 -8.57
C SER A 10 10.03 1.41 -7.34
N ALA A 11 10.40 0.18 -6.97
CA ALA A 11 9.86 -0.52 -5.82
C ALA A 11 10.17 0.20 -4.49
N ILE A 12 11.42 0.62 -4.30
CA ILE A 12 11.85 1.32 -3.08
C ILE A 12 11.09 2.65 -2.92
N GLY A 13 11.00 3.46 -3.98
CA GLY A 13 10.30 4.74 -3.87
C GLY A 13 8.79 4.59 -3.69
N THR A 14 8.17 3.60 -4.33
CA THR A 14 6.76 3.28 -4.09
C THR A 14 6.55 2.84 -2.64
N LEU A 15 7.45 2.01 -2.09
CA LEU A 15 7.37 1.57 -0.70
C LEU A 15 7.49 2.75 0.27
N ILE A 16 8.46 3.64 0.05
CA ILE A 16 8.65 4.85 0.88
C ILE A 16 7.40 5.74 0.82
N ALA A 17 6.86 5.97 -0.38
CA ALA A 17 5.66 6.78 -0.54
C ALA A 17 4.45 6.18 0.18
N LEU A 18 4.23 4.86 0.05
CA LEU A 18 3.16 4.15 0.74
C LEU A 18 3.31 4.21 2.26
N TRP A 19 4.52 3.99 2.79
CA TRP A 19 4.78 4.09 4.22
C TRP A 19 4.51 5.50 4.74
N PHE A 20 5.05 6.52 4.08
CA PHE A 20 4.91 7.91 4.52
C PHE A 20 3.44 8.35 4.51
N ILE A 21 2.73 8.12 3.41
CA ILE A 21 1.32 8.51 3.27
C ILE A 21 0.42 7.65 4.16
N GLY A 22 0.72 6.35 4.30
CA GLY A 22 -0.02 5.47 5.19
C GLY A 22 0.08 5.89 6.66
N ILE A 23 1.28 6.17 7.15
CA ILE A 23 1.48 6.66 8.52
C ILE A 23 0.72 7.97 8.74
N PHE A 24 0.85 8.92 7.80
CA PHE A 24 0.16 10.20 7.90
C PHE A 24 -1.36 10.04 7.90
N TYR A 25 -1.89 9.14 7.03
CA TYR A 25 -3.32 8.83 6.98
C TYR A 25 -3.82 8.30 8.32
N PHE A 26 -3.21 7.24 8.83
CA PHE A 26 -3.68 6.59 10.08
C PHE A 26 -3.49 7.47 11.31
N HIS A 27 -2.44 8.29 11.34
CA HIS A 27 -2.27 9.29 12.39
C HIS A 27 -3.41 10.33 12.36
N SER A 28 -3.74 10.85 11.18
CA SER A 28 -4.85 11.80 11.03
C SER A 28 -6.21 11.19 11.39
N VAL A 29 -6.45 9.92 11.03
CA VAL A 29 -7.66 9.18 11.44
C VAL A 29 -7.72 9.05 12.96
N TRP A 30 -6.60 8.74 13.59
CA TRP A 30 -6.51 8.62 15.04
C TRP A 30 -6.84 9.95 15.74
N ASP A 31 -6.29 11.07 15.25
CA ASP A 31 -6.56 12.39 15.78
C ASP A 31 -8.05 12.77 15.64
N LEU A 32 -8.64 12.50 14.46
CA LEU A 32 -10.07 12.72 14.23
C LEU A 32 -10.94 11.88 15.14
N TRP A 33 -10.54 10.63 15.40
CA TRP A 33 -11.26 9.75 16.31
C TRP A 33 -11.20 10.25 17.75
N GLN A 34 -10.03 10.64 18.24
CA GLN A 34 -9.85 11.20 19.58
C GLN A 34 -10.62 12.51 19.78
N ALA A 35 -10.70 13.32 18.73
CA ALA A 35 -11.46 14.58 18.77
C ALA A 35 -12.98 14.38 18.62
N GLY A 36 -13.46 13.15 18.43
CA GLY A 36 -14.88 12.87 18.18
C GLY A 36 -15.39 13.40 16.82
N MET A 37 -14.48 13.74 15.91
CA MET A 37 -14.78 14.32 14.60
C MET A 37 -14.70 13.29 13.46
N LEU A 38 -14.72 12.00 13.77
CA LEU A 38 -14.71 10.92 12.79
C LEU A 38 -16.12 10.74 12.20
N HIS A 39 -16.41 11.50 11.15
CA HIS A 39 -17.68 11.45 10.43
C HIS A 39 -17.47 11.35 8.91
N PRO A 40 -18.50 11.01 8.09
CA PRO A 40 -18.34 10.75 6.67
C PRO A 40 -17.64 11.88 5.89
N ALA A 41 -17.93 13.14 6.19
CA ALA A 41 -17.34 14.27 5.48
C ALA A 41 -15.84 14.42 5.75
N SER A 42 -15.39 14.31 7.01
CA SER A 42 -13.97 14.37 7.37
C SER A 42 -13.19 13.20 6.77
N MET A 43 -13.77 12.00 6.79
CA MET A 43 -13.16 10.81 6.21
C MET A 43 -13.05 10.90 4.69
N THR A 44 -14.10 11.38 4.01
CA THR A 44 -14.06 11.56 2.55
C THR A 44 -12.99 12.57 2.16
N GLY A 45 -12.91 13.70 2.85
CA GLY A 45 -11.90 14.72 2.60
C GLY A 45 -10.48 14.20 2.79
N LEU A 46 -10.24 13.50 3.92
CA LEU A 46 -8.94 12.93 4.24
C LEU A 46 -8.53 11.85 3.24
N ALA A 47 -9.40 10.86 3.00
CA ALA A 47 -9.11 9.75 2.11
C ALA A 47 -8.89 10.21 0.65
N THR A 48 -9.76 11.09 0.15
CA THR A 48 -9.65 11.64 -1.21
C THR A 48 -8.39 12.49 -1.36
N GLY A 49 -8.15 13.40 -0.42
CA GLY A 49 -6.98 14.28 -0.45
C GLY A 49 -5.66 13.51 -0.45
N LEU A 50 -5.53 12.52 0.44
CA LEU A 50 -4.32 11.70 0.50
C LEU A 50 -4.17 10.73 -0.66
N THR A 51 -5.29 10.23 -1.23
CA THR A 51 -5.24 9.42 -2.45
C THR A 51 -4.73 10.25 -3.63
N ILE A 52 -5.23 11.45 -3.81
CA ILE A 52 -4.75 12.38 -4.84
C ILE A 52 -3.27 12.70 -4.64
N LEU A 53 -2.86 12.99 -3.41
CA LEU A 53 -1.46 13.25 -3.07
C LEU A 53 -0.57 12.05 -3.41
N LEU A 54 -0.99 10.83 -3.03
CA LEU A 54 -0.26 9.59 -3.34
C LEU A 54 -0.08 9.43 -4.86
N VAL A 55 -1.15 9.62 -5.63
CA VAL A 55 -1.12 9.52 -7.10
C VAL A 55 -0.13 10.54 -7.69
N ILE A 56 -0.19 11.80 -7.26
CA ILE A 56 0.72 12.85 -7.74
C ILE A 56 2.18 12.49 -7.41
N VAL A 57 2.46 12.08 -6.18
CA VAL A 57 3.80 11.69 -5.74
C VAL A 57 4.32 10.51 -6.55
N LEU A 58 3.50 9.47 -6.75
CA LEU A 58 3.89 8.30 -7.53
C LEU A 58 4.12 8.62 -9.01
N ILE A 59 3.25 9.42 -9.63
CA ILE A 59 3.43 9.84 -11.03
C ILE A 59 4.73 10.64 -11.17
N GLY A 60 4.93 11.67 -10.34
CA GLY A 60 6.15 12.49 -10.38
C GLY A 60 7.41 11.66 -10.18
N TYR A 61 7.39 10.76 -9.21
CA TYR A 61 8.49 9.84 -8.95
C TYR A 61 8.80 8.92 -10.16
N HIS A 62 7.76 8.29 -10.74
CA HIS A 62 7.95 7.39 -11.88
C HIS A 62 8.43 8.11 -13.14
N ILE A 63 7.95 9.34 -13.39
CA ILE A 63 8.46 10.17 -14.48
C ILE A 63 9.95 10.48 -14.27
N THR A 64 10.33 10.87 -13.05
CA THR A 64 11.74 11.18 -12.72
C THR A 64 12.65 9.98 -12.94
N ILE A 65 12.22 8.77 -12.52
CA ILE A 65 13.00 7.56 -12.76
C ILE A 65 13.05 7.22 -14.25
N ALA A 66 11.92 7.33 -14.98
CA ALA A 66 11.87 7.00 -16.40
C ALA A 66 12.81 7.88 -17.24
N VAL A 67 12.92 9.17 -16.89
CA VAL A 67 13.83 10.11 -17.59
C VAL A 67 15.30 9.84 -17.24
N THR A 68 15.59 9.39 -16.01
CA THR A 68 16.96 9.19 -15.52
C THR A 68 17.49 7.78 -15.72
N ALA A 69 16.63 6.79 -15.96
CA ALA A 69 17.02 5.40 -16.16
C ALA A 69 17.37 5.12 -17.64
N ARG A 70 18.38 4.27 -17.83
CA ARG A 70 18.68 3.75 -19.17
C ARG A 70 17.61 2.72 -19.57
N PRO A 71 17.23 2.64 -20.86
CA PRO A 71 16.31 1.61 -21.34
C PRO A 71 16.86 0.23 -20.98
N GLN A 72 16.08 -0.50 -20.20
CA GLN A 72 16.40 -1.88 -19.85
C GLN A 72 15.37 -2.77 -20.54
N VAL A 73 15.84 -3.81 -21.24
CA VAL A 73 14.95 -4.80 -21.85
C VAL A 73 14.39 -5.66 -20.71
N ASP A 74 13.05 -5.72 -20.60
CA ASP A 74 12.38 -6.61 -19.64
C ASP A 74 12.71 -8.07 -19.95
N ASP A 75 13.37 -8.74 -19.02
CA ASP A 75 13.64 -10.17 -19.06
C ASP A 75 12.42 -10.96 -18.54
N GLU A 76 12.23 -12.19 -19.04
CA GLU A 76 11.16 -13.11 -18.56
C GLU A 76 11.20 -13.29 -17.05
N ARG A 77 12.39 -13.25 -16.48
CA ARG A 77 12.60 -13.31 -15.02
C ARG A 77 11.96 -12.14 -14.29
N ASP A 78 12.02 -10.94 -14.85
CA ASP A 78 11.43 -9.73 -14.25
C ASP A 78 9.91 -9.81 -14.24
N ARG A 79 9.32 -10.36 -15.30
CA ARG A 79 7.88 -10.64 -15.37
C ARG A 79 7.42 -11.67 -14.33
N LEU A 80 8.19 -12.74 -14.14
CA LEU A 80 7.92 -13.75 -13.11
C LEU A 80 7.97 -13.17 -11.69
N ILE A 81 8.95 -12.30 -11.41
CA ILE A 81 9.08 -11.62 -10.13
C ILE A 81 7.90 -10.68 -9.89
N ALA A 82 7.51 -9.89 -10.90
CA ALA A 82 6.37 -8.99 -10.81
C ALA A 82 5.06 -9.77 -10.58
N TRP A 83 4.86 -10.89 -11.29
CA TRP A 83 3.70 -11.75 -11.13
C TRP A 83 3.62 -12.38 -9.72
N ARG A 84 4.74 -12.90 -9.20
CA ARG A 84 4.81 -13.44 -7.83
C ARG A 84 4.52 -12.38 -6.78
N ALA A 85 5.09 -11.20 -6.93
CA ALA A 85 4.83 -10.09 -6.03
C ALA A 85 3.36 -9.66 -6.03
N GLY A 86 2.74 -9.59 -7.22
CA GLY A 86 1.30 -9.32 -7.35
C GLY A 86 0.44 -10.39 -6.69
N ASN A 87 0.82 -11.67 -6.85
CA ASN A 87 0.11 -12.78 -6.22
C ASN A 87 0.20 -12.74 -4.68
N ILE A 88 1.36 -12.43 -4.12
CA ILE A 88 1.54 -12.25 -2.67
C ILE A 88 0.65 -11.09 -2.17
N GLY A 89 0.65 -9.96 -2.87
CA GLY A 89 -0.23 -8.84 -2.53
C GLY A 89 -1.70 -9.21 -2.57
N GLY A 90 -2.12 -9.98 -3.59
CA GLY A 90 -3.49 -10.49 -3.72
C GLY A 90 -3.90 -11.42 -2.58
N VAL A 91 -3.03 -12.35 -2.19
CA VAL A 91 -3.27 -13.26 -1.06
C VAL A 91 -3.37 -12.47 0.25
N VAL A 92 -2.44 -11.55 0.50
CA VAL A 92 -2.46 -10.72 1.71
C VAL A 92 -3.74 -9.88 1.77
N LEU A 93 -4.15 -9.27 0.65
CA LEU A 93 -5.40 -8.52 0.56
C LEU A 93 -6.61 -9.42 0.86
N GLY A 94 -6.67 -10.59 0.25
CA GLY A 94 -7.76 -11.54 0.47
C GLY A 94 -7.89 -11.96 1.92
N VAL A 95 -6.78 -12.33 2.57
CA VAL A 95 -6.76 -12.69 3.99
C VAL A 95 -7.19 -11.52 4.87
N ALA A 96 -6.70 -10.31 4.59
CA ALA A 96 -7.04 -9.13 5.36
C ALA A 96 -8.53 -8.75 5.22
N VAL A 97 -9.10 -8.82 4.01
CA VAL A 97 -10.53 -8.57 3.77
C VAL A 97 -11.39 -9.62 4.47
N ILE A 98 -11.03 -10.90 4.37
CA ILE A 98 -11.73 -11.98 5.11
C ILE A 98 -11.66 -11.71 6.62
N GLY A 99 -10.52 -11.28 7.14
CA GLY A 99 -10.36 -10.90 8.55
C GLY A 99 -11.34 -9.80 8.97
N VAL A 100 -11.51 -8.76 8.14
CA VAL A 100 -12.50 -7.69 8.39
C VAL A 100 -13.92 -8.25 8.37
N VAL A 101 -14.26 -9.11 7.41
CA VAL A 101 -15.59 -9.75 7.33
C VAL A 101 -15.86 -10.59 8.56
N VAL A 102 -14.89 -11.41 8.98
CA VAL A 102 -15.01 -12.23 10.21
C VAL A 102 -15.22 -11.34 11.41
N GLN A 103 -14.50 -10.24 11.53
CA GLN A 103 -14.63 -9.28 12.64
C GLN A 103 -16.03 -8.64 12.68
N ILE A 104 -16.62 -8.32 11.53
CA ILE A 104 -17.99 -7.79 11.42
C ILE A 104 -18.99 -8.84 11.90
N VAL A 105 -18.86 -10.08 11.42
CA VAL A 105 -19.77 -11.19 11.77
C VAL A 105 -19.68 -11.50 13.26
N LEU A 106 -18.47 -11.65 13.80
CA LEU A 106 -18.28 -11.93 15.22
C LEU A 106 -18.74 -10.74 16.09
N GLY A 107 -18.49 -9.51 15.64
CA GLY A 107 -18.96 -8.30 16.33
C GLY A 107 -20.48 -8.26 16.46
N GLY A 108 -21.21 -8.69 15.43
CA GLY A 108 -22.66 -8.83 15.47
C GLY A 108 -23.16 -9.86 16.50
N PHE A 109 -22.38 -10.92 16.77
CA PHE A 109 -22.69 -11.90 17.82
C PHE A 109 -22.34 -11.44 19.22
N PHE A 110 -21.27 -10.69 19.39
CA PHE A 110 -20.73 -10.31 20.70
C PHE A 110 -21.04 -8.85 21.09
N GLY A 111 -21.81 -8.11 20.27
CA GLY A 111 -22.20 -6.73 20.55
C GLY A 111 -21.01 -5.74 20.56
N GLN A 112 -20.01 -5.97 19.74
CA GLN A 112 -18.83 -5.11 19.68
C GLN A 112 -19.07 -3.89 18.79
N ALA A 113 -18.63 -2.71 19.26
CA ALA A 113 -18.79 -1.42 18.57
C ALA A 113 -18.16 -1.35 17.16
N PHE A 114 -17.28 -2.29 16.80
CA PHE A 114 -16.66 -2.33 15.47
C PHE A 114 -17.69 -2.62 14.36
N ALA A 115 -18.61 -3.58 14.60
CA ALA A 115 -19.62 -3.96 13.63
C ALA A 115 -20.63 -2.83 13.35
N ASP A 116 -20.85 -1.95 14.32
CA ASP A 116 -21.81 -0.86 14.26
C ASP A 116 -21.22 0.44 13.69
N SER A 117 -19.92 0.46 13.40
CA SER A 117 -19.22 1.66 12.90
C SER A 117 -18.76 1.51 11.46
N PRO A 118 -19.51 2.04 10.46
CA PRO A 118 -19.09 2.03 9.07
C PRO A 118 -17.71 2.70 8.85
N MET A 119 -17.37 3.69 9.68
CA MET A 119 -16.09 4.40 9.58
C MET A 119 -14.92 3.51 10.00
N LEU A 120 -15.07 2.70 11.04
CA LEU A 120 -14.02 1.75 11.44
C LEU A 120 -13.83 0.65 10.40
N ILE A 121 -14.93 0.14 9.82
CA ILE A 121 -14.89 -0.85 8.74
C ILE A 121 -14.17 -0.27 7.52
N ALA A 122 -14.50 0.95 7.10
CA ALA A 122 -13.86 1.61 5.97
C ALA A 122 -12.34 1.77 6.22
N ASN A 123 -11.93 2.21 7.42
CA ASN A 123 -10.51 2.33 7.76
C ASN A 123 -9.78 0.99 7.81
N ALA A 124 -10.43 -0.06 8.28
CA ALA A 124 -9.86 -1.41 8.27
C ALA A 124 -9.64 -1.92 6.84
N LEU A 125 -10.57 -1.65 5.91
CA LEU A 125 -10.40 -1.99 4.49
C LEU A 125 -9.29 -1.17 3.83
N ILE A 126 -9.18 0.12 4.13
CA ILE A 126 -8.07 0.94 3.66
C ILE A 126 -6.74 0.39 4.20
N ALA A 127 -6.67 0.03 5.48
CA ALA A 127 -5.49 -0.61 6.06
C ALA A 127 -5.13 -1.92 5.34
N ALA A 128 -6.12 -2.75 5.02
CA ALA A 128 -5.91 -3.99 4.26
C ALA A 128 -5.27 -3.73 2.89
N VAL A 129 -5.72 -2.71 2.16
CA VAL A 129 -5.14 -2.30 0.87
C VAL A 129 -3.69 -1.83 1.04
N PHE A 130 -3.40 -0.99 2.04
CA PHE A 130 -2.03 -0.53 2.31
C PHE A 130 -1.09 -1.69 2.66
N ILE A 131 -1.51 -2.59 3.53
CA ILE A 131 -0.72 -3.77 3.92
C ILE A 131 -0.44 -4.65 2.69
N ALA A 132 -1.44 -4.89 1.84
CA ALA A 132 -1.28 -5.68 0.62
C ALA A 132 -0.33 -5.01 -0.37
N ALA A 133 -0.42 -3.69 -0.55
CA ALA A 133 0.47 -2.92 -1.43
C ALA A 133 1.92 -2.96 -0.92
N ILE A 134 2.12 -2.80 0.39
CA ILE A 134 3.44 -2.90 1.02
C ILE A 134 4.00 -4.32 0.87
N ALA A 135 3.21 -5.37 1.14
CA ALA A 135 3.63 -6.75 1.01
C ALA A 135 4.03 -7.10 -0.43
N SER A 136 3.24 -6.67 -1.41
CA SER A 136 3.54 -6.83 -2.84
C SER A 136 4.85 -6.15 -3.23
N THR A 137 5.09 -4.94 -2.75
CA THR A 137 6.28 -4.17 -3.08
C THR A 137 7.53 -4.72 -2.37
N SER A 138 7.41 -5.12 -1.11
CA SER A 138 8.50 -5.68 -0.30
C SER A 138 8.94 -7.07 -0.74
N SER A 139 8.07 -7.84 -1.37
CA SER A 139 8.36 -9.20 -1.84
C SER A 139 9.19 -9.26 -3.13
N ARG A 140 9.50 -8.10 -3.74
CA ARG A 140 10.39 -8.03 -4.90
C ARG A 140 11.85 -8.23 -4.45
N PRO A 141 12.53 -9.35 -4.82
CA PRO A 141 13.89 -9.58 -4.40
C PRO A 141 14.82 -8.53 -5.01
N THR A 142 15.73 -8.01 -4.20
CA THR A 142 16.84 -7.18 -4.69
C THR A 142 17.75 -8.07 -5.54
N MET A 143 17.91 -7.71 -6.81
CA MET A 143 18.80 -8.46 -7.72
C MET A 143 20.22 -8.23 -7.29
N ARG A 144 20.90 -9.26 -6.77
CA ARG A 144 22.36 -9.23 -6.61
C ARG A 144 23.00 -9.13 -7.99
N PRO A 145 23.92 -8.19 -8.23
CA PRO A 145 24.68 -8.17 -9.46
C PRO A 145 25.40 -9.51 -9.63
N LYS A 146 25.25 -10.13 -10.83
CA LYS A 146 26.07 -11.29 -11.18
C LYS A 146 27.53 -10.87 -11.07
N SER A 147 28.32 -11.57 -10.24
CA SER A 147 29.76 -11.49 -10.28
C SER A 147 30.23 -11.86 -11.71
N PRO A 148 31.06 -11.06 -12.37
CA PRO A 148 31.67 -11.47 -13.61
C PRO A 148 32.53 -12.70 -13.35
N SER A 149 32.22 -13.81 -14.00
CA SER A 149 33.05 -15.02 -14.09
C SER A 149 34.17 -14.82 -15.08
#